data_a7e6fbffadb344145f1f787393de99a8
#
_entry.id   a7e6fbffadb344145f1f787393de99a8
#
_cell.length_a   1.000
_cell.length_b   1.000
_cell.length_c   1.000
_cell.angle_alpha   90.00
_cell.angle_beta   90.00
_cell.angle_gamma   90.00
#
_symmetry.space_group_name_H-M   'P 1'
#
loop_
_entity.id
_entity.type
_entity.pdbx_description
1 polymer ?
#
loop_
_entity_poly.entity_id
_entity_poly.type
_entity_poly.pdbx_seq_one_letter_code
_entity_poly.pdbx_strand_id
1 'polypeptide(L)'
;VYRIRRAASGVKSGLFEPKPYFRVYSFIHPQHCPNPATNPAPTLPPTLHQLFTNIMAFTLPDLPYDFNALEPHIDARTMEIHHGKHHAAYVNNLNAALQGAEHEGKSLEELLANMSKLPAAVRNNGGGHWNHSMFWEIMSPNGGGLPTGALADAINKAFGSFEEMQKQFNQASISRFGSGWGWLCVGEDGNLFISSTPNQDNPLMDIAEKPGKPILGLDVWEHAYYLHYQNRRPDYVGAWWNVVNWDAVAKRFAM
;
A
#
# COMPACT_ATOMS: atom_id res chain seq x y z
N VAL A 1 0.65 -32.49 39.49
CA VAL A 1 1.62 -32.10 40.53
C VAL A 1 3.01 -32.16 39.90
N TYR A 2 3.52 -31.06 39.37
CA TYR A 2 4.92 -30.94 39.00
C TYR A 2 5.52 -29.65 39.64
N ARG A 3 6.46 -29.89 40.54
CA ARG A 3 7.26 -28.85 41.22
C ARG A 3 8.36 -28.39 40.27
N ILE A 4 8.42 -27.10 39.95
CA ILE A 4 9.58 -26.46 39.26
C ILE A 4 10.50 -25.88 40.38
N ARG A 5 11.75 -26.38 40.43
CA ARG A 5 12.83 -25.86 41.26
C ARG A 5 13.42 -24.58 40.64
N ARG A 6 13.50 -23.54 41.40
CA ARG A 6 14.30 -22.33 41.10
C ARG A 6 15.78 -22.62 41.27
N ALA A 7 16.57 -22.34 40.25
CA ALA A 7 18.02 -22.21 40.37
C ALA A 7 18.39 -20.70 40.37
N ALA A 8 19.01 -20.25 41.43
CA ALA A 8 19.59 -18.92 41.55
C ALA A 8 21.04 -18.98 41.03
N SER A 9 21.39 -18.13 40.05
CA SER A 9 22.77 -17.85 39.72
C SER A 9 23.02 -16.35 39.74
N GLY A 10 23.88 -15.95 40.69
CA GLY A 10 24.29 -14.57 40.88
C GLY A 10 25.23 -14.09 39.81
N VAL A 11 25.00 -12.89 39.33
CA VAL A 11 25.91 -12.15 38.47
C VAL A 11 26.50 -11.00 39.28
N LYS A 12 27.82 -11.01 39.45
CA LYS A 12 28.61 -9.96 40.10
C LYS A 12 28.66 -8.72 39.19
N SER A 13 28.28 -7.58 39.76
CA SER A 13 28.48 -6.25 39.18
C SER A 13 29.96 -5.86 39.19
N GLY A 14 30.57 -5.69 38.03
CA GLY A 14 31.87 -5.06 37.84
C GLY A 14 31.67 -3.57 37.48
N LEU A 15 32.07 -2.68 38.40
CA LEU A 15 32.13 -1.25 38.16
C LEU A 15 33.36 -0.93 37.30
N PHE A 16 33.16 -0.30 36.15
CA PHE A 16 34.22 0.34 35.37
C PHE A 16 34.14 1.86 35.59
N GLU A 17 35.16 2.41 36.26
CA GLU A 17 35.38 3.86 36.34
C GLU A 17 36.13 4.35 35.10
N PRO A 18 35.73 5.48 34.48
CA PRO A 18 36.53 6.11 33.45
C PRO A 18 37.56 7.09 34.01
N LYS A 19 38.84 6.93 33.66
CA LYS A 19 39.91 7.87 33.96
C LYS A 19 39.85 9.11 33.08
N PRO A 20 40.07 10.33 33.61
CA PRO A 20 40.14 11.55 32.81
C PRO A 20 41.53 11.75 32.20
N TYR A 21 41.57 11.89 30.84
CA TYR A 21 42.76 12.38 30.16
C TYR A 21 42.66 13.90 29.99
N PHE A 22 43.47 14.61 30.79
CA PHE A 22 43.78 16.04 30.55
C PHE A 22 44.84 16.12 29.46
N ARG A 23 44.53 16.78 28.35
CA ARG A 23 45.49 17.19 27.33
C ARG A 23 45.51 18.70 27.28
N VAL A 24 46.60 19.29 27.74
CA VAL A 24 46.89 20.71 27.64
C VAL A 24 47.29 21.02 26.22
N TYR A 25 46.57 21.91 25.55
CA TYR A 25 47.02 22.50 24.27
C TYR A 25 47.45 23.96 24.49
N SER A 26 48.73 24.22 24.18
CA SER A 26 49.31 25.55 24.12
C SER A 26 48.69 26.37 22.98
N PHE A 27 48.26 27.60 23.31
CA PHE A 27 47.81 28.58 22.34
C PHE A 27 49.01 29.09 21.52
N ILE A 28 49.04 28.78 20.23
CA ILE A 28 49.85 29.49 19.21
C ILE A 28 48.85 30.32 18.41
N HIS A 29 49.06 31.64 18.43
CA HIS A 29 48.32 32.62 17.61
C HIS A 29 48.72 32.46 16.16
N PRO A 30 47.82 32.21 15.21
CA PRO A 30 48.12 32.35 13.78
C PRO A 30 47.78 33.76 13.34
N GLN A 31 48.73 34.35 12.65
CA GLN A 31 48.60 35.63 11.97
C GLN A 31 47.56 35.58 10.86
N HIS A 32 46.84 36.69 10.71
CA HIS A 32 45.78 36.91 9.74
C HIS A 32 46.34 36.86 8.32
N CYS A 33 46.02 35.82 7.53
CA CYS A 33 46.12 35.82 6.07
C CYS A 33 44.75 36.14 5.47
N PRO A 34 44.65 37.04 4.48
CA PRO A 34 43.38 37.32 3.83
C PRO A 34 42.92 36.08 3.02
N ASN A 35 41.68 35.68 3.23
CA ASN A 35 41.01 34.55 2.58
C ASN A 35 40.83 34.89 1.07
N PRO A 36 41.33 34.08 0.12
CA PRO A 36 40.95 34.26 -1.28
C PRO A 36 39.48 33.85 -1.42
N ALA A 37 38.68 34.73 -2.01
CA ALA A 37 37.27 34.47 -2.32
C ALA A 37 37.14 33.14 -3.04
N THR A 38 36.57 32.18 -2.36
CA THR A 38 36.20 30.90 -2.96
C THR A 38 34.96 31.10 -3.83
N ASN A 39 35.16 31.24 -5.12
CA ASN A 39 34.09 31.05 -6.07
C ASN A 39 33.51 29.63 -5.84
N PRO A 40 32.19 29.48 -5.71
CA PRO A 40 31.60 28.15 -5.66
C PRO A 40 31.96 27.42 -6.96
N ALA A 41 32.48 26.20 -6.81
CA ALA A 41 32.74 25.35 -7.96
C ALA A 41 31.48 25.24 -8.83
N PRO A 42 31.57 25.30 -10.17
CA PRO A 42 30.40 25.09 -11.01
C PRO A 42 29.80 23.74 -10.73
N THR A 43 28.53 23.73 -10.31
CA THR A 43 27.75 22.49 -10.20
C THR A 43 27.67 21.86 -11.58
N LEU A 44 28.23 20.67 -11.74
CA LEU A 44 28.14 19.92 -12.98
C LEU A 44 26.64 19.71 -13.30
N PRO A 45 26.22 19.94 -14.56
CA PRO A 45 24.86 19.62 -14.95
C PRO A 45 24.59 18.13 -14.71
N PRO A 46 23.38 17.73 -14.33
CA PRO A 46 23.04 16.35 -14.12
C PRO A 46 23.41 15.53 -15.38
N THR A 47 24.07 14.41 -15.20
CA THR A 47 24.41 13.52 -16.32
C THR A 47 23.14 13.08 -17.03
N LEU A 48 23.21 12.79 -18.33
CA LEU A 48 22.07 12.23 -19.07
C LEU A 48 21.44 11.06 -18.34
N HIS A 49 22.24 10.22 -17.67
CA HIS A 49 21.77 9.09 -16.85
C HIS A 49 20.90 9.57 -15.65
N GLN A 50 21.26 10.67 -14.98
CA GLN A 50 20.44 11.26 -13.90
C GLN A 50 19.13 11.89 -14.42
N LEU A 51 19.13 12.40 -15.65
CA LEU A 51 17.92 12.92 -16.28
C LEU A 51 16.97 11.80 -16.71
N PHE A 52 17.49 10.64 -17.14
CA PHE A 52 16.67 9.48 -17.51
C PHE A 52 16.14 8.71 -16.27
N THR A 53 16.89 8.66 -15.16
CA THR A 53 16.44 7.99 -13.92
C THR A 53 15.31 8.77 -13.21
N ASN A 54 15.08 10.02 -13.53
CA ASN A 54 13.99 10.82 -12.93
C ASN A 54 12.63 10.71 -13.67
N ILE A 55 12.56 10.01 -14.80
CA ILE A 55 11.37 10.08 -15.67
C ILE A 55 10.33 8.99 -15.38
N MET A 56 10.65 7.96 -14.62
CA MET A 56 9.79 6.78 -14.48
C MET A 56 9.67 6.22 -13.05
N ALA A 57 9.93 7.00 -12.02
CA ALA A 57 9.69 6.57 -10.66
C ALA A 57 8.19 6.67 -10.32
N PHE A 58 7.62 5.58 -9.78
CA PHE A 58 6.28 5.61 -9.23
C PHE A 58 6.21 6.55 -8.04
N THR A 59 5.09 7.24 -7.88
CA THR A 59 4.87 8.19 -6.78
C THR A 59 3.68 7.76 -5.95
N LEU A 60 3.73 8.06 -4.64
CA LEU A 60 2.58 7.90 -3.78
C LEU A 60 1.50 8.92 -4.19
N PRO A 61 0.31 8.49 -4.63
CA PRO A 61 -0.76 9.43 -4.95
C PRO A 61 -1.28 10.09 -3.67
N ASP A 62 -1.69 11.35 -3.75
CA ASP A 62 -2.39 12.01 -2.65
C ASP A 62 -3.75 11.36 -2.39
N LEU A 63 -4.20 11.38 -1.12
CA LEU A 63 -5.56 10.99 -0.80
C LEU A 63 -6.54 12.05 -1.32
N PRO A 64 -7.69 11.65 -1.91
CA PRO A 64 -8.70 12.61 -2.36
C PRO A 64 -9.56 13.19 -1.22
N TYR A 65 -9.24 12.90 0.04
CA TYR A 65 -9.92 13.34 1.26
C TYR A 65 -8.98 13.30 2.46
N ASP A 66 -9.33 13.97 3.56
CA ASP A 66 -8.56 13.99 4.80
C ASP A 66 -8.56 12.60 5.48
N PHE A 67 -7.55 12.33 6.31
CA PHE A 67 -7.42 11.03 7.01
C PHE A 67 -8.61 10.66 7.88
N ASN A 68 -9.31 11.63 8.48
CA ASN A 68 -10.49 11.41 9.32
C ASN A 68 -11.82 11.42 8.55
N ALA A 69 -11.78 11.61 7.24
CA ALA A 69 -13.00 11.82 6.45
C ALA A 69 -13.88 10.57 6.32
N LEU A 70 -13.31 9.37 6.55
CA LEU A 70 -14.04 8.10 6.47
C LEU A 70 -14.57 7.62 7.84
N GLU A 71 -14.39 8.41 8.90
CA GLU A 71 -14.97 8.09 10.19
C GLU A 71 -16.51 8.19 10.16
N PRO A 72 -17.22 7.36 10.92
CA PRO A 72 -16.74 6.40 11.92
C PRO A 72 -16.38 5.01 11.35
N HIS A 73 -16.37 4.82 10.03
CA HIS A 73 -16.24 3.52 9.39
C HIS A 73 -14.78 3.05 9.25
N ILE A 74 -13.85 3.97 9.00
CA ILE A 74 -12.41 3.74 9.02
C ILE A 74 -11.79 4.89 9.81
N ASP A 75 -11.03 4.59 10.84
CA ASP A 75 -10.46 5.58 11.73
C ASP A 75 -9.25 6.33 11.11
N ALA A 76 -9.07 7.58 11.52
CA ALA A 76 -8.00 8.45 11.01
C ALA A 76 -6.60 7.83 11.19
N ARG A 77 -6.36 7.15 12.30
CA ARG A 77 -5.07 6.54 12.57
C ARG A 77 -4.76 5.39 11.63
N THR A 78 -5.75 4.57 11.31
CA THR A 78 -5.63 3.55 10.27
C THR A 78 -5.28 4.19 8.94
N MET A 79 -5.98 5.24 8.52
CA MET A 79 -5.73 5.94 7.25
C MET A 79 -4.31 6.54 7.16
N GLU A 80 -3.83 7.20 8.21
CA GLU A 80 -2.47 7.74 8.29
C GLU A 80 -1.40 6.66 8.07
N ILE A 81 -1.55 5.52 8.74
CA ILE A 81 -0.58 4.43 8.67
C ILE A 81 -0.71 3.70 7.33
N HIS A 82 -1.93 3.42 6.91
CA HIS A 82 -2.23 2.64 5.72
C HIS A 82 -1.73 3.35 4.45
N HIS A 83 -2.02 4.64 4.30
CA HIS A 83 -1.50 5.46 3.20
C HIS A 83 -0.03 5.83 3.41
N GLY A 84 0.28 6.50 4.52
CA GLY A 84 1.60 7.13 4.72
C GLY A 84 2.74 6.18 5.09
N LYS A 85 2.45 4.92 5.44
CA LYS A 85 3.47 3.91 5.76
C LYS A 85 3.36 2.69 4.84
N HIS A 86 2.21 2.00 4.78
CA HIS A 86 2.10 0.78 3.97
C HIS A 86 2.14 1.09 2.47
N HIS A 87 1.30 1.98 1.96
CA HIS A 87 1.32 2.34 0.53
C HIS A 87 2.64 3.01 0.14
N ALA A 88 3.13 3.94 0.95
CA ALA A 88 4.44 4.58 0.72
C ALA A 88 5.59 3.54 0.65
N ALA A 89 5.56 2.50 1.48
CA ALA A 89 6.56 1.44 1.43
C ALA A 89 6.46 0.62 0.14
N TYR A 90 5.26 0.30 -0.35
CA TYR A 90 5.09 -0.38 -1.63
C TYR A 90 5.67 0.44 -2.79
N VAL A 91 5.40 1.74 -2.85
CA VAL A 91 5.98 2.63 -3.87
C VAL A 91 7.49 2.64 -3.82
N ASN A 92 8.07 2.88 -2.64
CA ASN A 92 9.52 2.96 -2.46
C ASN A 92 10.23 1.64 -2.81
N ASN A 93 9.66 0.51 -2.36
CA ASN A 93 10.22 -0.81 -2.61
C ASN A 93 10.06 -1.23 -4.08
N LEU A 94 8.97 -0.85 -4.76
CA LEU A 94 8.80 -1.06 -6.19
C LEU A 94 9.87 -0.31 -6.97
N ASN A 95 10.06 0.97 -6.71
CA ASN A 95 11.09 1.78 -7.34
C ASN A 95 12.49 1.19 -7.13
N ALA A 96 12.81 0.77 -5.90
CA ALA A 96 14.08 0.13 -5.60
C ALA A 96 14.27 -1.22 -6.34
N ALA A 97 13.18 -2.00 -6.49
CA ALA A 97 13.24 -3.29 -7.18
C ALA A 97 13.37 -3.16 -8.71
N LEU A 98 12.97 -2.01 -9.28
CA LEU A 98 13.05 -1.73 -10.72
C LEU A 98 14.32 -0.98 -11.13
N GLN A 99 14.98 -0.33 -10.19
CA GLN A 99 16.18 0.47 -10.47
C GLN A 99 17.29 -0.36 -11.10
N GLY A 100 17.67 -0.03 -12.33
CA GLY A 100 18.69 -0.74 -13.11
C GLY A 100 18.26 -2.14 -13.60
N ALA A 101 16.98 -2.52 -13.42
CA ALA A 101 16.46 -3.79 -13.90
C ALA A 101 15.98 -3.69 -15.35
N GLU A 102 15.86 -4.84 -16.04
CA GLU A 102 15.33 -4.94 -17.42
C GLU A 102 13.94 -4.31 -17.58
N HIS A 103 13.17 -4.26 -16.51
CA HIS A 103 11.79 -3.77 -16.51
C HIS A 103 11.66 -2.31 -16.01
N GLU A 104 12.77 -1.63 -15.78
CA GLU A 104 12.79 -0.20 -15.47
C GLU A 104 12.11 0.57 -16.61
N GLY A 105 11.23 1.49 -16.28
CA GLY A 105 10.53 2.30 -17.26
C GLY A 105 9.23 1.72 -17.81
N LYS A 106 8.82 0.52 -17.40
CA LYS A 106 7.52 -0.04 -17.75
C LYS A 106 6.41 0.59 -16.92
N SER A 107 5.23 0.71 -17.50
CA SER A 107 4.02 1.10 -16.76
C SER A 107 3.62 0.03 -15.74
N LEU A 108 2.83 0.43 -14.74
CA LEU A 108 2.38 -0.50 -13.71
C LEU A 108 1.50 -1.60 -14.30
N GLU A 109 0.65 -1.27 -15.26
CA GLU A 109 -0.21 -2.21 -15.99
C GLU A 109 0.61 -3.23 -16.79
N GLU A 110 1.68 -2.80 -17.47
CA GLU A 110 2.60 -3.70 -18.18
C GLU A 110 3.30 -4.67 -17.23
N LEU A 111 3.68 -4.19 -16.03
CA LEU A 111 4.28 -5.05 -15.00
C LEU A 111 3.25 -6.09 -14.51
N LEU A 112 2.03 -5.65 -14.18
CA LEU A 112 0.97 -6.54 -13.70
C LEU A 112 0.63 -7.64 -14.72
N ALA A 113 0.50 -7.28 -15.99
CA ALA A 113 0.20 -8.23 -17.08
C ALA A 113 1.30 -9.28 -17.36
N ASN A 114 2.49 -9.11 -16.78
CA ASN A 114 3.64 -10.01 -16.98
C ASN A 114 4.22 -10.53 -15.64
N MET A 115 3.43 -10.55 -14.60
CA MET A 115 3.89 -10.80 -13.24
C MET A 115 4.52 -12.18 -13.04
N SER A 116 4.10 -13.18 -13.84
CA SER A 116 4.69 -14.53 -13.84
C SER A 116 6.19 -14.56 -14.15
N LYS A 117 6.71 -13.52 -14.81
CA LYS A 117 8.11 -13.39 -15.23
C LYS A 117 8.92 -12.46 -14.34
N LEU A 118 8.29 -11.84 -13.34
CA LEU A 118 8.91 -10.80 -12.54
C LEU A 118 9.30 -11.31 -11.14
N PRO A 119 10.32 -10.71 -10.51
CA PRO A 119 10.70 -11.05 -9.14
C PRO A 119 9.55 -10.81 -8.15
N ALA A 120 9.52 -11.60 -7.07
CA ALA A 120 8.53 -11.45 -6.00
C ALA A 120 8.47 -10.04 -5.39
N ALA A 121 9.61 -9.32 -5.36
CA ALA A 121 9.64 -7.93 -4.92
C ALA A 121 8.79 -7.01 -5.81
N VAL A 122 8.83 -7.18 -7.13
CA VAL A 122 8.00 -6.43 -8.08
C VAL A 122 6.54 -6.84 -7.95
N ARG A 123 6.25 -8.16 -7.84
CA ARG A 123 4.90 -8.68 -7.64
C ARG A 123 4.23 -8.09 -6.40
N ASN A 124 4.88 -8.19 -5.25
CA ASN A 124 4.30 -7.74 -3.99
C ASN A 124 4.14 -6.22 -3.93
N ASN A 125 5.14 -5.47 -4.38
CA ASN A 125 5.15 -4.02 -4.28
C ASN A 125 4.40 -3.35 -5.44
N GLY A 126 4.47 -3.89 -6.65
CA GLY A 126 3.67 -3.43 -7.79
C GLY A 126 2.17 -3.69 -7.59
N GLY A 127 1.82 -4.90 -7.14
CA GLY A 127 0.45 -5.20 -6.75
C GLY A 127 -0.03 -4.30 -5.61
N GLY A 128 0.80 -4.14 -4.55
CA GLY A 128 0.48 -3.26 -3.43
C GLY A 128 0.26 -1.81 -3.85
N HIS A 129 1.11 -1.27 -4.72
CA HIS A 129 0.94 0.10 -5.22
C HIS A 129 -0.35 0.25 -6.01
N TRP A 130 -0.64 -0.64 -6.95
CA TRP A 130 -1.86 -0.57 -7.77
C TRP A 130 -3.13 -0.73 -6.93
N ASN A 131 -3.17 -1.74 -6.07
CA ASN A 131 -4.32 -2.06 -5.23
C ASN A 131 -4.71 -0.86 -4.35
N HIS A 132 -3.72 -0.25 -3.68
CA HIS A 132 -3.96 0.89 -2.80
C HIS A 132 -4.31 2.17 -3.56
N SER A 133 -3.70 2.44 -4.73
CA SER A 133 -4.08 3.57 -5.57
C SER A 133 -5.56 3.52 -5.95
N MET A 134 -6.05 2.34 -6.36
CA MET A 134 -7.46 2.13 -6.64
C MET A 134 -8.32 2.27 -5.37
N PHE A 135 -7.86 1.72 -4.23
CA PHE A 135 -8.61 1.68 -2.97
C PHE A 135 -8.98 3.07 -2.48
N TRP A 136 -8.05 4.03 -2.57
CA TRP A 136 -8.33 5.41 -2.18
C TRP A 136 -9.39 6.09 -3.05
N GLU A 137 -9.40 5.82 -4.35
CA GLU A 137 -10.35 6.42 -5.30
C GLU A 137 -11.77 5.88 -5.15
N ILE A 138 -11.92 4.60 -4.82
CA ILE A 138 -13.23 3.93 -4.68
C ILE A 138 -13.88 4.13 -3.33
N MET A 139 -13.28 4.95 -2.45
CA MET A 139 -13.88 5.38 -1.18
C MET A 139 -14.13 6.88 -1.18
N SER A 140 -15.11 7.32 -0.40
CA SER A 140 -15.49 8.74 -0.29
C SER A 140 -16.18 9.00 1.06
N PRO A 141 -15.98 10.19 1.69
CA PRO A 141 -16.74 10.61 2.85
C PRO A 141 -18.25 10.74 2.58
N ASN A 142 -18.62 10.93 1.30
CA ASN A 142 -20.01 10.96 0.83
C ASN A 142 -20.41 9.65 0.15
N GLY A 143 -19.72 8.55 0.47
CA GLY A 143 -19.97 7.24 -0.10
C GLY A 143 -21.19 6.53 0.46
N GLY A 144 -21.29 5.25 0.13
CA GLY A 144 -22.42 4.42 0.56
C GLY A 144 -23.62 4.47 -0.40
N GLY A 145 -24.75 3.97 0.08
CA GLY A 145 -25.92 3.85 -0.76
C GLY A 145 -25.83 2.73 -1.81
N LEU A 146 -26.46 2.93 -2.95
CA LEU A 146 -26.58 1.92 -4.02
C LEU A 146 -25.99 2.46 -5.34
N PRO A 147 -25.40 1.59 -6.18
CA PRO A 147 -25.04 1.95 -7.53
C PRO A 147 -26.27 2.28 -8.38
N THR A 148 -26.07 3.08 -9.40
CA THR A 148 -27.14 3.51 -10.33
C THR A 148 -26.74 3.26 -11.79
N GLY A 149 -27.69 3.41 -12.73
CA GLY A 149 -27.44 3.33 -14.17
C GLY A 149 -26.88 1.98 -14.62
N ALA A 150 -26.03 2.01 -15.62
CA ALA A 150 -25.50 0.80 -16.27
C ALA A 150 -24.77 -0.17 -15.31
N LEU A 151 -24.13 0.34 -14.26
CA LEU A 151 -23.51 -0.51 -13.23
C LEU A 151 -24.56 -1.28 -12.43
N ALA A 152 -25.65 -0.62 -12.01
CA ALA A 152 -26.76 -1.29 -11.31
C ALA A 152 -27.42 -2.36 -12.18
N ASP A 153 -27.63 -2.08 -13.46
CA ASP A 153 -28.19 -3.03 -14.42
C ASP A 153 -27.28 -4.24 -14.60
N ALA A 154 -25.96 -4.03 -14.70
CA ALA A 154 -24.97 -5.10 -14.82
C ALA A 154 -24.90 -5.95 -13.52
N ILE A 155 -24.99 -5.34 -12.36
CA ILE A 155 -25.05 -6.05 -11.06
C ILE A 155 -26.32 -6.91 -10.99
N ASN A 156 -27.49 -6.35 -11.30
CA ASN A 156 -28.75 -7.10 -11.31
C ASN A 156 -28.71 -8.25 -12.33
N LYS A 157 -28.14 -8.04 -13.50
CA LYS A 157 -27.96 -9.09 -14.52
C LYS A 157 -27.07 -10.22 -14.03
N ALA A 158 -25.94 -9.90 -13.37
CA ALA A 158 -24.92 -10.88 -12.98
C ALA A 158 -25.28 -11.64 -11.68
N PHE A 159 -25.93 -10.97 -10.73
CA PHE A 159 -26.15 -11.49 -9.38
C PHE A 159 -27.63 -11.60 -8.98
N GLY A 160 -28.54 -11.03 -9.76
CA GLY A 160 -29.97 -10.97 -9.46
C GLY A 160 -30.37 -9.74 -8.65
N SER A 161 -29.53 -9.27 -7.73
CA SER A 161 -29.71 -8.03 -6.97
C SER A 161 -28.40 -7.50 -6.42
N PHE A 162 -28.43 -6.24 -5.95
CA PHE A 162 -27.31 -5.65 -5.22
C PHE A 162 -27.00 -6.40 -3.93
N GLU A 163 -28.02 -6.79 -3.17
CA GLU A 163 -27.89 -7.50 -1.90
C GLU A 163 -27.20 -8.87 -2.08
N GLU A 164 -27.53 -9.58 -3.15
CA GLU A 164 -26.88 -10.86 -3.45
C GLU A 164 -25.42 -10.66 -3.90
N MET A 165 -25.13 -9.64 -4.69
CA MET A 165 -23.76 -9.23 -5.02
C MET A 165 -22.97 -8.89 -3.76
N GLN A 166 -23.53 -8.04 -2.88
CA GLN A 166 -22.91 -7.64 -1.61
C GLN A 166 -22.63 -8.85 -0.71
N LYS A 167 -23.58 -9.76 -0.60
CA LYS A 167 -23.42 -11.00 0.17
C LYS A 167 -22.28 -11.87 -0.36
N GLN A 168 -22.19 -12.07 -1.67
CA GLN A 168 -21.10 -12.84 -2.29
C GLN A 168 -19.76 -12.15 -2.13
N PHE A 169 -19.69 -10.82 -2.28
CA PHE A 169 -18.48 -10.02 -2.08
C PHE A 169 -18.02 -10.10 -0.62
N ASN A 170 -18.94 -9.95 0.34
CA ASN A 170 -18.66 -10.09 1.78
C ASN A 170 -18.10 -11.47 2.08
N GLN A 171 -18.74 -12.53 1.55
CA GLN A 171 -18.30 -13.91 1.75
C GLN A 171 -16.87 -14.11 1.20
N ALA A 172 -16.57 -13.64 0.00
CA ALA A 172 -15.24 -13.74 -0.60
C ALA A 172 -14.17 -13.00 0.23
N SER A 173 -14.51 -11.81 0.73
CA SER A 173 -13.64 -10.97 1.56
C SER A 173 -13.39 -11.58 2.94
N ILE A 174 -14.44 -12.05 3.62
CA ILE A 174 -14.35 -12.62 4.97
C ILE A 174 -13.62 -13.96 4.95
N SER A 175 -13.91 -14.81 3.95
CA SER A 175 -13.32 -16.15 3.84
C SER A 175 -11.89 -16.14 3.30
N ARG A 176 -11.36 -15.00 2.82
CA ARG A 176 -9.95 -14.90 2.40
C ARG A 176 -9.05 -15.18 3.60
N PHE A 177 -8.43 -16.36 3.60
CA PHE A 177 -7.54 -16.77 4.67
C PHE A 177 -6.26 -15.94 4.66
N GLY A 178 -5.91 -15.39 5.82
CA GLY A 178 -4.74 -14.49 5.95
C GLY A 178 -4.97 -13.12 5.33
N SER A 179 -3.92 -12.57 4.74
CA SER A 179 -3.93 -11.28 4.06
C SER A 179 -4.39 -11.42 2.62
N GLY A 180 -5.07 -10.42 2.11
CA GLY A 180 -5.50 -10.39 0.71
C GLY A 180 -6.57 -9.34 0.44
N TRP A 181 -7.29 -9.55 -0.66
CA TRP A 181 -8.28 -8.62 -1.18
C TRP A 181 -9.53 -9.36 -1.65
N GLY A 182 -10.70 -8.73 -1.48
CA GLY A 182 -11.95 -9.10 -2.15
C GLY A 182 -12.18 -8.19 -3.36
N TRP A 183 -12.72 -8.73 -4.47
CA TRP A 183 -12.84 -8.01 -5.74
C TRP A 183 -14.22 -8.19 -6.37
N LEU A 184 -14.74 -7.11 -6.98
CA LEU A 184 -15.75 -7.15 -8.03
C LEU A 184 -15.05 -6.77 -9.35
N CYS A 185 -15.15 -7.64 -10.34
CA CYS A 185 -14.44 -7.51 -11.61
C CYS A 185 -15.38 -7.59 -12.81
N VAL A 186 -14.93 -7.01 -13.91
CA VAL A 186 -15.47 -7.25 -15.24
C VAL A 186 -14.62 -8.33 -15.93
N GLY A 187 -15.22 -9.42 -16.36
CA GLY A 187 -14.57 -10.47 -17.12
C GLY A 187 -14.37 -10.09 -18.59
N GLU A 188 -13.61 -10.91 -19.31
CA GLU A 188 -13.39 -10.73 -20.77
C GLU A 188 -14.71 -10.81 -21.58
N ASP A 189 -15.69 -11.53 -21.05
CA ASP A 189 -17.06 -11.64 -21.61
C ASP A 189 -17.96 -10.43 -21.28
N GLY A 190 -17.44 -9.43 -20.57
CA GLY A 190 -18.15 -8.25 -20.11
C GLY A 190 -19.09 -8.49 -18.92
N ASN A 191 -19.16 -9.72 -18.38
CA ASN A 191 -19.99 -10.01 -17.21
C ASN A 191 -19.25 -9.70 -15.91
N LEU A 192 -20.01 -9.30 -14.88
CA LEU A 192 -19.46 -9.07 -13.56
C LEU A 192 -19.25 -10.40 -12.82
N PHE A 193 -18.18 -10.48 -12.06
CA PHE A 193 -17.92 -11.60 -11.16
C PHE A 193 -17.21 -11.14 -9.89
N ILE A 194 -17.28 -11.97 -8.85
CA ILE A 194 -16.57 -11.79 -7.60
C ILE A 194 -15.42 -12.79 -7.50
N SER A 195 -14.29 -12.32 -6.97
CA SER A 195 -13.12 -13.12 -6.65
C SER A 195 -12.42 -12.61 -5.40
N SER A 196 -11.39 -13.32 -4.96
CA SER A 196 -10.45 -12.83 -3.93
C SER A 196 -9.05 -13.33 -4.24
N THR A 197 -8.05 -12.53 -3.89
CA THR A 197 -6.64 -12.84 -4.13
C THR A 197 -5.83 -12.79 -2.84
N PRO A 198 -4.76 -13.59 -2.69
CA PRO A 198 -3.89 -13.53 -1.52
C PRO A 198 -2.92 -12.34 -1.62
N ASN A 199 -2.44 -11.90 -0.47
CA ASN A 199 -1.41 -10.88 -0.34
C ASN A 199 -1.74 -9.62 -1.16
N GLN A 200 -0.82 -9.18 -2.04
CA GLN A 200 -1.03 -8.03 -2.92
C GLN A 200 -1.31 -8.43 -4.38
N ASP A 201 -1.61 -9.69 -4.64
CA ASP A 201 -2.07 -10.12 -5.96
C ASP A 201 -3.41 -9.46 -6.30
N ASN A 202 -3.63 -9.26 -7.60
CA ASN A 202 -4.89 -8.73 -8.10
C ASN A 202 -5.30 -9.39 -9.43
N PRO A 203 -6.56 -9.24 -9.87
CA PRO A 203 -7.07 -9.88 -11.07
C PRO A 203 -6.49 -9.40 -12.41
N LEU A 204 -5.66 -8.33 -12.43
CA LEU A 204 -4.92 -7.89 -13.62
C LEU A 204 -3.67 -8.70 -13.88
N MET A 205 -3.19 -9.44 -12.87
CA MET A 205 -1.97 -10.23 -13.00
C MET A 205 -2.21 -11.47 -13.86
N ASP A 206 -1.26 -11.81 -14.73
CA ASP A 206 -1.28 -13.03 -15.56
C ASP A 206 -1.23 -14.34 -14.75
N ILE A 207 -0.95 -14.24 -13.44
CA ILE A 207 -0.97 -15.32 -12.46
C ILE A 207 -2.29 -15.44 -11.70
N ALA A 208 -3.26 -14.55 -11.97
CA ALA A 208 -4.54 -14.58 -11.28
C ALA A 208 -5.33 -15.85 -11.64
N GLU A 209 -5.89 -16.53 -10.64
CA GLU A 209 -6.76 -17.70 -10.85
C GLU A 209 -7.99 -17.33 -11.69
N LYS A 210 -8.54 -16.14 -11.48
CA LYS A 210 -9.66 -15.60 -12.22
C LYS A 210 -9.33 -14.17 -12.68
N PRO A 211 -8.75 -14.02 -13.88
CA PRO A 211 -8.37 -12.71 -14.41
C PRO A 211 -9.60 -11.87 -14.78
N GLY A 212 -9.42 -10.56 -14.71
CA GLY A 212 -10.46 -9.59 -15.07
C GLY A 212 -10.07 -8.18 -14.68
N LYS A 213 -10.88 -7.21 -15.05
CA LYS A 213 -10.69 -5.80 -14.70
C LYS A 213 -11.35 -5.49 -13.35
N PRO A 214 -10.60 -5.23 -12.27
CA PRO A 214 -11.18 -4.85 -10.98
C PRO A 214 -11.85 -3.48 -11.08
N ILE A 215 -13.09 -3.39 -10.62
CA ILE A 215 -13.85 -2.14 -10.52
C ILE A 215 -14.11 -1.75 -9.06
N LEU A 216 -14.13 -2.74 -8.15
CA LEU A 216 -14.26 -2.55 -6.72
C LEU A 216 -13.30 -3.53 -6.02
N GLY A 217 -12.62 -3.09 -4.97
CA GLY A 217 -11.70 -3.91 -4.20
C GLY A 217 -11.70 -3.55 -2.72
N LEU A 218 -11.65 -4.55 -1.85
CA LEU A 218 -11.58 -4.37 -0.41
C LEU A 218 -10.32 -5.01 0.13
N ASP A 219 -9.49 -4.21 0.78
CA ASP A 219 -8.33 -4.67 1.53
C ASP A 219 -8.77 -5.40 2.80
N VAL A 220 -8.41 -6.68 2.92
CA VAL A 220 -8.66 -7.49 4.11
C VAL A 220 -7.37 -7.90 4.82
N TRP A 221 -6.27 -7.24 4.53
CA TRP A 221 -5.09 -7.27 5.39
C TRP A 221 -5.45 -6.70 6.77
N GLU A 222 -4.90 -7.24 7.84
CA GLU A 222 -5.19 -6.76 9.20
C GLU A 222 -4.81 -5.28 9.39
N HIS A 223 -3.80 -4.78 8.70
CA HIS A 223 -3.41 -3.37 8.77
C HIS A 223 -4.53 -2.40 8.30
N ALA A 224 -5.47 -2.86 7.50
CA ALA A 224 -6.60 -2.06 7.01
C ALA A 224 -7.70 -1.84 8.06
N TYR A 225 -7.75 -2.66 9.12
CA TYR A 225 -8.89 -2.62 10.06
C TYR A 225 -8.56 -2.92 11.52
N TYR A 226 -7.38 -3.45 11.85
CA TYR A 226 -7.11 -3.99 13.19
C TYR A 226 -7.19 -2.95 14.31
N LEU A 227 -6.78 -1.71 14.07
CA LEU A 227 -6.83 -0.65 15.09
C LEU A 227 -8.25 -0.35 15.58
N HIS A 228 -9.23 -0.41 14.67
CA HIS A 228 -10.62 -0.11 14.99
C HIS A 228 -11.46 -1.37 15.28
N TYR A 229 -11.25 -2.43 14.50
CA TYR A 229 -12.08 -3.64 14.54
C TYR A 229 -11.40 -4.85 15.20
N GLN A 230 -10.09 -4.84 15.43
CA GLN A 230 -9.29 -5.96 15.92
C GLN A 230 -9.53 -7.22 15.07
N ASN A 231 -9.93 -8.33 15.68
CA ASN A 231 -10.21 -9.58 14.98
C ASN A 231 -11.58 -9.63 14.26
N ARG A 232 -12.38 -8.57 14.36
CA ARG A 232 -13.76 -8.54 13.82
C ARG A 232 -13.78 -8.12 12.35
N ARG A 233 -13.08 -8.85 11.48
CA ARG A 233 -13.11 -8.61 10.03
C ARG A 233 -14.51 -8.48 9.45
N PRO A 234 -15.52 -9.31 9.85
CA PRO A 234 -16.88 -9.16 9.35
C PRO A 234 -17.51 -7.79 9.63
N ASP A 235 -17.21 -7.18 10.78
CA ASP A 235 -17.75 -5.86 11.15
C ASP A 235 -17.12 -4.77 10.25
N TYR A 236 -15.81 -4.87 10.00
CA TYR A 236 -15.11 -3.99 9.05
C TYR A 236 -15.69 -4.10 7.64
N VAL A 237 -15.84 -5.33 7.12
CA VAL A 237 -16.41 -5.59 5.78
C VAL A 237 -17.82 -4.99 5.68
N GLY A 238 -18.63 -5.12 6.73
CA GLY A 238 -19.97 -4.53 6.77
C GLY A 238 -19.96 -3.00 6.83
N ALA A 239 -19.07 -2.41 7.62
CA ALA A 239 -18.96 -0.96 7.78
C ALA A 239 -18.41 -0.27 6.53
N TRP A 240 -17.50 -0.91 5.79
CA TRP A 240 -16.87 -0.38 4.60
C TRP A 240 -17.84 0.04 3.49
N TRP A 241 -18.98 -0.63 3.35
CA TRP A 241 -19.99 -0.28 2.35
C TRP A 241 -20.52 1.16 2.49
N ASN A 242 -20.43 1.75 3.67
CA ASN A 242 -20.87 3.14 3.91
C ASN A 242 -19.92 4.18 3.30
N VAL A 243 -18.73 3.80 2.88
CA VAL A 243 -17.74 4.70 2.29
C VAL A 243 -17.46 4.41 0.81
N VAL A 244 -18.15 3.43 0.21
CA VAL A 244 -17.95 3.09 -1.21
C VAL A 244 -18.39 4.25 -2.11
N ASN A 245 -17.47 4.71 -2.97
CA ASN A 245 -17.70 5.75 -3.98
C ASN A 245 -18.25 5.11 -5.26
N TRP A 246 -19.56 4.96 -5.36
CA TRP A 246 -20.21 4.33 -6.50
C TRP A 246 -19.99 5.05 -7.83
N ASP A 247 -19.77 6.37 -7.82
CA ASP A 247 -19.44 7.13 -9.04
C ASP A 247 -18.07 6.72 -9.58
N ALA A 248 -17.08 6.57 -8.70
CA ALA A 248 -15.76 6.07 -9.09
C ALA A 248 -15.82 4.62 -9.60
N VAL A 249 -16.62 3.76 -8.95
CA VAL A 249 -16.83 2.37 -9.40
C VAL A 249 -17.52 2.33 -10.75
N ALA A 250 -18.56 3.14 -10.97
CA ALA A 250 -19.25 3.24 -12.25
C ALA A 250 -18.34 3.76 -13.38
N LYS A 251 -17.48 4.74 -13.08
CA LYS A 251 -16.47 5.22 -14.02
C LYS A 251 -15.50 4.11 -14.42
N ARG A 252 -15.00 3.31 -13.44
CA ARG A 252 -14.13 2.16 -13.72
C ARG A 252 -14.84 1.06 -14.51
N PHE A 253 -16.13 0.87 -14.27
CA PHE A 253 -16.94 -0.07 -15.05
C PHE A 253 -17.05 0.34 -16.53
N ALA A 254 -17.22 1.64 -16.81
CA ALA A 254 -17.38 2.19 -18.16
C ALA A 254 -16.07 2.28 -18.97
N MET A 255 -14.90 2.24 -18.35
CA MET A 255 -13.56 2.23 -19.01
C MET A 255 -13.27 0.88 -19.66
#